data_4bcc14e56803eba30a42f96cd0b35b70
#
_entry.id   4bcc14e56803eba30a42f96cd0b35b70
#
_cell.length_a   1.000
_cell.length_b   1.000
_cell.length_c   1.000
_cell.angle_alpha   90.00
_cell.angle_beta   90.00
_cell.angle_gamma   90.00
#
_symmetry.space_group_name_H-M   'P 1'
#
loop_
_entity.id
_entity.type
_entity.pdbx_description
1 polymer ?
#
loop_
_entity_poly.entity_id
_entity_poly.type
_entity_poly.pdbx_seq_one_letter_code
_entity_poly.pdbx_strand_id
1 'polypeptide(L)'
;SGIIHADLFPDNIFFKENKLSGIIDFYFACYDFYAFEIAVCLNALCFEGEKENLSFNVTKAKKFIDGYSKIRVLDEEEKKSLKILCQGAALRFLLTRVFDYLNLTEGAIVKIKDPVEYLKRLEFHNNVKDYEDYFF
;
A
#
# COMPACT_ATOMS: atom_id res chain seq x y z
N SER A 1 4.03 -1.02 -17.59
CA SER A 1 4.57 0.16 -16.88
C SER A 1 3.89 1.42 -17.34
N GLY A 2 3.91 2.45 -16.53
CA GLY A 2 3.36 3.77 -16.81
C GLY A 2 3.51 4.70 -15.63
N ILE A 3 2.79 5.83 -15.65
CA ILE A 3 2.79 6.75 -14.52
C ILE A 3 1.96 6.16 -13.38
N ILE A 4 2.54 6.10 -12.20
CA ILE A 4 1.90 5.70 -10.97
C ILE A 4 1.98 6.83 -9.92
N HIS A 5 1.09 6.81 -8.94
CA HIS A 5 1.08 7.76 -7.83
C HIS A 5 2.19 7.44 -6.81
N ALA A 6 2.41 6.17 -6.53
CA ALA A 6 3.43 5.60 -5.65
C ALA A 6 3.33 5.96 -4.15
N ASP A 7 2.26 6.66 -3.73
CA ASP A 7 2.03 7.07 -2.33
C ASP A 7 0.52 7.14 -2.01
N LEU A 8 -0.25 6.19 -2.52
CA LEU A 8 -1.71 6.22 -2.45
C LEU A 8 -2.22 5.69 -1.10
N PHE A 9 -2.09 6.52 -0.07
CA PHE A 9 -2.61 6.31 1.28
C PHE A 9 -4.04 6.85 1.42
N PRO A 10 -4.80 6.42 2.44
CA PRO A 10 -6.13 6.97 2.73
C PRO A 10 -6.17 8.49 2.82
N ASP A 11 -5.11 9.11 3.35
CA ASP A 11 -4.98 10.58 3.50
C ASP A 11 -4.98 11.31 2.16
N ASN A 12 -4.63 10.62 1.06
CA ASN A 12 -4.52 11.17 -0.28
C ASN A 12 -5.74 10.86 -1.16
N ILE A 13 -6.75 10.20 -0.61
CA ILE A 13 -7.95 9.76 -1.34
C ILE A 13 -9.18 10.38 -0.67
N PHE A 14 -10.00 11.07 -1.48
CA PHE A 14 -11.20 11.75 -1.00
C PHE A 14 -12.46 11.15 -1.61
N PHE A 15 -13.47 10.98 -0.76
CA PHE A 15 -14.79 10.52 -1.15
C PHE A 15 -15.84 11.59 -0.83
N LYS A 16 -16.84 11.71 -1.69
CA LYS A 16 -18.05 12.50 -1.48
C LYS A 16 -19.23 11.64 -1.85
N GLU A 17 -20.20 11.49 -0.92
CA GLU A 17 -21.39 10.67 -1.13
C GLU A 17 -21.07 9.23 -1.63
N ASN A 18 -20.09 8.59 -0.99
CA ASN A 18 -19.57 7.25 -1.34
C ASN A 18 -18.97 7.12 -2.75
N LYS A 19 -18.66 8.23 -3.40
CA LYS A 19 -17.96 8.26 -4.69
C LYS A 19 -16.58 8.88 -4.54
N LEU A 20 -15.60 8.34 -5.26
CA LEU A 20 -14.28 8.94 -5.35
C LEU A 20 -14.42 10.37 -5.91
N SER A 21 -13.98 11.37 -5.15
CA SER A 21 -14.07 12.77 -5.52
C SER A 21 -12.72 13.42 -5.83
N GLY A 22 -11.63 12.84 -5.36
CA GLY A 22 -10.30 13.38 -5.64
C GLY A 22 -9.16 12.49 -5.11
N ILE A 23 -8.03 12.64 -5.75
CA ILE A 23 -6.73 12.10 -5.34
C ILE A 23 -5.74 13.27 -5.34
N ILE A 24 -4.93 13.37 -4.30
CA ILE A 24 -3.95 14.44 -4.12
C ILE A 24 -2.55 13.89 -3.83
N ASP A 25 -1.58 14.78 -3.71
CA ASP A 25 -0.20 14.51 -3.31
C ASP A 25 0.56 13.58 -4.28
N PHE A 26 0.75 14.05 -5.50
CA PHE A 26 1.51 13.38 -6.56
C PHE A 26 3.03 13.60 -6.46
N TYR A 27 3.55 13.96 -5.29
CA TYR A 27 4.97 14.29 -5.12
C TYR A 27 5.90 13.13 -5.49
N PHE A 28 5.51 11.89 -5.18
CA PHE A 28 6.27 10.69 -5.49
C PHE A 28 5.87 10.03 -6.83
N ALA A 29 4.95 10.62 -7.57
CA ALA A 29 4.52 10.07 -8.87
C ALA A 29 5.71 9.86 -9.80
N CYS A 30 5.76 8.69 -10.41
CA CYS A 30 6.88 8.29 -11.25
C CYS A 30 6.46 7.31 -12.34
N TYR A 31 7.36 7.05 -13.27
CA TYR A 31 7.18 5.98 -14.26
C TYR A 31 7.70 4.67 -13.66
N ASP A 32 6.82 3.72 -13.41
CA ASP A 32 7.14 2.44 -12.79
C ASP A 32 6.14 1.34 -13.20
N PHE A 33 6.23 0.17 -12.59
CA PHE A 33 5.32 -0.93 -12.81
C PHE A 33 3.94 -0.63 -12.22
N TYR A 34 2.88 -0.84 -12.98
CA TYR A 34 1.49 -0.74 -12.46
C TYR A 34 1.24 -1.70 -11.29
N ALA A 35 1.86 -2.88 -11.31
CA ALA A 35 1.77 -3.84 -10.20
C ALA A 35 2.39 -3.29 -8.90
N PHE A 36 3.37 -2.37 -8.98
CA PHE A 36 3.92 -1.71 -7.79
C PHE A 36 2.90 -0.75 -7.15
N GLU A 37 2.12 -0.02 -7.95
CA GLU A 37 1.01 0.78 -7.41
C GLU A 37 -0.01 -0.08 -6.68
N ILE A 38 -0.35 -1.26 -7.24
CA ILE A 38 -1.23 -2.22 -6.57
C ILE A 38 -0.63 -2.67 -5.24
N ALA A 39 0.67 -2.96 -5.20
CA ALA A 39 1.36 -3.34 -3.97
C ALA A 39 1.33 -2.23 -2.90
N VAL A 40 1.51 -0.97 -3.31
CA VAL A 40 1.34 0.20 -2.42
C VAL A 40 -0.08 0.26 -1.87
N CYS A 41 -1.09 0.11 -2.73
CA CYS A 41 -2.50 0.13 -2.34
C CYS A 41 -2.87 -1.04 -1.42
N LEU A 42 -2.41 -2.25 -1.68
CA LEU A 42 -2.66 -3.41 -0.79
C LEU A 42 -2.10 -3.15 0.60
N ASN A 43 -0.89 -2.60 0.71
CA ASN A 43 -0.30 -2.23 1.99
C ASN A 43 -1.09 -1.11 2.71
N ALA A 44 -1.45 -0.06 1.99
CA ALA A 44 -2.04 1.13 2.59
C ALA A 44 -3.54 1.00 2.89
N LEU A 45 -4.29 0.25 2.06
CA LEU A 45 -5.76 0.24 2.08
C LEU A 45 -6.37 -1.07 2.57
N CYS A 46 -5.62 -2.18 2.51
CA CYS A 46 -6.17 -3.51 2.77
C CYS A 46 -5.76 -4.11 4.12
N PHE A 47 -5.16 -3.34 4.99
CA PHE A 47 -4.93 -3.73 6.39
C PHE A 47 -5.88 -2.98 7.31
N GLU A 48 -6.29 -3.64 8.38
CA GLU A 48 -7.18 -3.11 9.42
C GLU A 48 -6.60 -3.35 10.80
N GLY A 49 -7.02 -2.52 11.76
CA GLY A 49 -6.49 -2.55 13.13
C GLY A 49 -5.24 -1.68 13.30
N GLU A 50 -4.69 -1.73 14.51
CA GLU A 50 -3.52 -0.96 14.88
C GLU A 50 -2.51 -1.85 15.59
N LYS A 51 -1.23 -1.59 15.37
CA LYS A 51 -0.10 -2.24 16.04
C LYS A 51 -0.21 -3.78 16.07
N GLU A 52 -0.38 -4.36 17.26
CA GLU A 52 -0.44 -5.80 17.47
C GLU A 52 -1.67 -6.48 16.85
N ASN A 53 -2.75 -5.72 16.66
CA ASN A 53 -4.02 -6.19 16.10
C ASN A 53 -4.13 -5.91 14.59
N LEU A 54 -3.04 -5.54 13.94
CA LEU A 54 -3.03 -5.28 12.50
C LEU A 54 -3.23 -6.59 11.73
N SER A 55 -4.21 -6.63 10.85
CA SER A 55 -4.53 -7.81 10.04
C SER A 55 -4.85 -7.42 8.60
N PHE A 56 -4.51 -8.32 7.67
CA PHE A 56 -4.84 -8.14 6.26
C PHE A 56 -6.30 -8.50 5.99
N ASN A 57 -7.02 -7.60 5.33
CA ASN A 57 -8.42 -7.80 4.95
C ASN A 57 -8.52 -8.30 3.50
N VAL A 58 -8.62 -9.61 3.35
CA VAL A 58 -8.75 -10.29 2.04
C VAL A 58 -9.98 -9.79 1.27
N THR A 59 -11.09 -9.51 1.95
CA THR A 59 -12.31 -9.02 1.29
C THR A 59 -12.09 -7.65 0.66
N LYS A 60 -11.40 -6.75 1.34
CA LYS A 60 -11.02 -5.45 0.78
C LYS A 60 -10.08 -5.60 -0.40
N ALA A 61 -9.06 -6.44 -0.27
CA ALA A 61 -8.09 -6.71 -1.33
C ALA A 61 -8.77 -7.28 -2.57
N LYS A 62 -9.67 -8.25 -2.40
CA LYS A 62 -10.46 -8.80 -3.49
C LYS A 62 -11.30 -7.72 -4.20
N LYS A 63 -12.04 -6.92 -3.45
CA LYS A 63 -12.87 -5.83 -4.03
C LYS A 63 -12.03 -4.79 -4.75
N PHE A 64 -10.84 -4.48 -4.22
CA PHE A 64 -9.90 -3.57 -4.85
C PHE A 64 -9.43 -4.12 -6.21
N ILE A 65 -8.99 -5.37 -6.25
CA ILE A 65 -8.55 -6.03 -7.50
C ILE A 65 -9.69 -6.23 -8.49
N ASP A 66 -10.88 -6.59 -8.01
CA ASP A 66 -12.07 -6.73 -8.88
C ASP A 66 -12.42 -5.37 -9.54
N GLY A 67 -12.29 -4.28 -8.78
CA GLY A 67 -12.48 -2.93 -9.31
C GLY A 67 -11.42 -2.54 -10.33
N TYR A 68 -10.16 -2.78 -10.01
CA TYR A 68 -9.02 -2.51 -10.89
C TYR A 68 -9.12 -3.31 -12.20
N SER A 69 -9.48 -4.59 -12.11
CA SER A 69 -9.56 -5.51 -13.25
C SER A 69 -10.65 -5.17 -14.26
N LYS A 70 -11.64 -4.32 -13.89
CA LYS A 70 -12.61 -3.77 -14.85
C LYS A 70 -12.00 -2.82 -15.87
N ILE A 71 -10.86 -2.22 -15.53
CA ILE A 71 -10.14 -1.28 -16.40
C ILE A 71 -8.90 -1.94 -17.00
N ARG A 72 -8.14 -2.68 -16.17
CA ARG A 72 -6.91 -3.35 -16.58
C ARG A 72 -6.73 -4.64 -15.79
N VAL A 73 -6.56 -5.74 -16.51
CA VAL A 73 -6.30 -7.07 -15.93
C VAL A 73 -4.79 -7.22 -15.70
N LEU A 74 -4.41 -7.77 -14.55
CA LEU A 74 -3.03 -8.16 -14.27
C LEU A 74 -2.65 -9.37 -15.13
N ASP A 75 -1.50 -9.30 -15.76
CA ASP A 75 -0.93 -10.45 -16.45
C ASP A 75 -0.27 -11.45 -15.46
N GLU A 76 0.14 -12.60 -15.95
CA GLU A 76 0.69 -13.66 -15.09
C GLU A 76 2.05 -13.26 -14.45
N GLU A 77 2.86 -12.48 -15.12
CA GLU A 77 4.15 -12.00 -14.57
C GLU A 77 3.92 -10.96 -13.47
N GLU A 78 2.93 -10.08 -13.63
CA GLU A 78 2.51 -9.14 -12.60
C GLU A 78 1.98 -9.87 -11.36
N LYS A 79 1.15 -10.90 -11.55
CA LYS A 79 0.64 -11.72 -10.45
C LYS A 79 1.77 -12.41 -9.68
N LYS A 80 2.69 -13.07 -10.39
CA LYS A 80 3.87 -13.72 -9.78
C LYS A 80 4.76 -12.74 -9.02
N SER A 81 4.87 -11.51 -9.52
CA SER A 81 5.71 -10.47 -8.93
C SER A 81 5.07 -9.78 -7.72
N LEU A 82 3.75 -9.93 -7.51
CA LEU A 82 3.01 -9.12 -6.53
C LEU A 82 3.55 -9.29 -5.11
N LYS A 83 3.93 -10.50 -4.70
CA LYS A 83 4.52 -10.73 -3.37
C LYS A 83 5.78 -9.90 -3.16
N ILE A 84 6.75 -9.98 -4.05
CA ILE A 84 8.01 -9.23 -3.91
C ILE A 84 7.79 -7.72 -3.99
N LEU A 85 6.83 -7.27 -4.80
CA LEU A 85 6.46 -5.86 -4.88
C LEU A 85 5.79 -5.39 -3.58
N CYS A 86 4.93 -6.19 -2.97
CA CYS A 86 4.33 -5.89 -1.66
C CYS A 86 5.38 -5.83 -0.55
N GLN A 87 6.34 -6.75 -0.53
CA GLN A 87 7.48 -6.72 0.38
C GLN A 87 8.31 -5.45 0.18
N GLY A 88 8.63 -5.11 -1.06
CA GLY A 88 9.38 -3.91 -1.41
C GLY A 88 8.66 -2.62 -0.98
N ALA A 89 7.36 -2.53 -1.23
CA ALA A 89 6.54 -1.40 -0.78
C ALA A 89 6.52 -1.29 0.75
N ALA A 90 6.29 -2.41 1.46
CA ALA A 90 6.30 -2.43 2.92
C ALA A 90 7.65 -2.02 3.49
N LEU A 91 8.75 -2.51 2.93
CA LEU A 91 10.11 -2.14 3.34
C LEU A 91 10.38 -0.65 3.09
N ARG A 92 10.00 -0.13 1.92
CA ARG A 92 10.15 1.31 1.61
C ARG A 92 9.50 2.18 2.67
N PHE A 93 8.24 1.92 3.01
CA PHE A 93 7.51 2.73 3.99
C PHE A 93 7.98 2.50 5.42
N LEU A 94 8.40 1.28 5.76
CA LEU A 94 9.04 1.00 7.05
C LEU A 94 10.30 1.86 7.22
N LEU A 95 11.19 1.86 6.24
CA LEU A 95 12.44 2.65 6.29
C LEU A 95 12.17 4.15 6.33
N THR A 96 11.20 4.65 5.58
CA THR A 96 10.79 6.05 5.60
C THR A 96 10.31 6.45 7.00
N ARG A 97 9.45 5.65 7.62
CA ARG A 97 8.95 5.91 8.97
C ARG A 97 10.03 5.82 10.04
N VAL A 98 10.97 4.88 9.90
CA VAL A 98 12.13 4.78 10.82
C VAL A 98 13.01 6.02 10.67
N PHE A 99 13.28 6.45 9.44
CA PHE A 99 14.04 7.67 9.18
C PHE A 99 13.38 8.90 9.81
N ASP A 100 12.09 9.08 9.61
CA ASP A 100 11.33 10.20 10.19
C ASP A 100 11.35 10.16 11.73
N TYR A 101 11.21 8.97 12.31
CA TYR A 101 11.28 8.77 13.76
C TYR A 101 12.64 9.16 14.35
N LEU A 102 13.74 8.80 13.65
CA LEU A 102 15.11 9.10 14.11
C LEU A 102 15.53 10.56 13.84
N ASN A 103 14.86 11.25 12.93
CA ASN A 103 15.18 12.63 12.51
C ASN A 103 14.08 13.63 12.90
N LEU A 104 13.46 13.42 14.08
CA LEU A 104 12.47 14.33 14.63
C LEU A 104 13.04 15.74 14.80
N THR A 105 12.36 16.72 14.18
CA THR A 105 12.66 18.14 14.38
C THR A 105 11.78 18.67 15.51
N GLU A 106 12.37 19.29 16.55
CA GLU A 106 11.62 19.99 17.60
C GLU A 106 10.69 21.04 16.99
N GLY A 107 9.42 21.02 17.39
CA GLY A 107 8.39 21.95 16.91
C GLY A 107 7.75 21.60 15.57
N ALA A 108 8.09 20.48 14.95
CA ALA A 108 7.40 20.01 13.76
C ALA A 108 5.94 19.61 14.08
N ILE A 109 4.99 20.17 13.32
CA ILE A 109 3.54 19.90 13.47
C ILE A 109 3.16 18.53 12.85
N VAL A 110 4.11 17.80 12.28
CA VAL A 110 3.85 16.54 11.57
C VAL A 110 3.71 15.40 12.56
N LYS A 111 2.55 14.72 12.52
CA LYS A 111 2.32 13.48 13.27
C LYS A 111 3.18 12.36 12.69
N ILE A 112 4.07 11.79 13.50
CA ILE A 112 4.90 10.67 13.10
C ILE A 112 4.06 9.41 13.06
N LYS A 113 4.13 8.70 11.94
CA LYS A 113 3.49 7.40 11.76
C LYS A 113 4.37 6.31 12.37
N ASP A 114 3.74 5.34 13.06
CA ASP A 114 4.44 4.25 13.74
C ASP A 114 5.11 3.30 12.73
N PRO A 115 6.44 3.09 12.80
CA PRO A 115 7.15 2.13 11.95
C PRO A 115 6.67 0.69 12.14
N VAL A 116 6.25 0.30 13.35
CA VAL A 116 5.83 -1.06 13.69
C VAL A 116 4.69 -1.55 12.80
N GLU A 117 3.77 -0.69 12.41
CA GLU A 117 2.67 -1.04 11.49
C GLU A 117 3.18 -1.53 10.13
N TYR A 118 4.27 -0.98 9.61
CA TYR A 118 4.87 -1.45 8.35
C TYR A 118 5.79 -2.65 8.53
N LEU A 119 6.39 -2.81 9.69
CA LEU A 119 7.07 -4.05 10.05
C LEU A 119 6.08 -5.23 10.05
N LYS A 120 4.90 -5.05 10.64
CA LYS A 120 3.84 -6.08 10.65
C LYS A 120 3.33 -6.41 9.24
N ARG A 121 3.19 -5.41 8.37
CA ARG A 121 2.84 -5.63 6.96
C ARG A 121 3.92 -6.44 6.24
N LEU A 122 5.18 -6.11 6.46
CA LEU A 122 6.30 -6.87 5.88
C LEU A 122 6.33 -8.31 6.37
N GLU A 123 6.12 -8.55 7.66
CA GLU A 123 6.01 -9.89 8.25
C GLU A 123 4.86 -10.70 7.60
N PHE A 124 3.70 -10.06 7.40
CA PHE A 124 2.58 -10.69 6.70
C PHE A 124 2.99 -11.13 5.28
N HIS A 125 3.57 -10.21 4.49
CA HIS A 125 3.98 -10.53 3.11
C HIS A 125 5.07 -11.61 3.05
N ASN A 126 5.93 -11.71 4.05
CA ASN A 126 6.94 -12.79 4.13
C ASN A 126 6.27 -14.17 4.26
N ASN A 127 5.12 -14.25 4.91
CA ASN A 127 4.37 -15.49 5.12
C ASN A 127 3.40 -15.84 3.98
N VAL A 128 3.11 -14.92 3.07
CA VAL A 128 2.34 -15.18 1.85
C VAL A 128 3.10 -16.17 0.96
N LYS A 129 2.43 -17.19 0.45
CA LYS A 129 3.06 -18.21 -0.42
C LYS A 129 3.00 -17.77 -1.88
N ASP A 130 1.82 -17.40 -2.33
CA ASP A 130 1.59 -17.00 -3.71
C ASP A 130 0.52 -15.90 -3.82
N TYR A 131 0.21 -15.52 -5.08
CA TYR A 131 -0.74 -14.47 -5.41
C TYR A 131 -2.15 -14.71 -4.85
N GLU A 132 -2.61 -15.96 -4.87
CA GLU A 132 -3.96 -16.31 -4.42
C GLU A 132 -4.19 -15.99 -2.95
N ASP A 133 -3.15 -16.04 -2.12
CA ASP A 133 -3.25 -15.74 -0.69
C ASP A 133 -3.70 -14.29 -0.40
N TYR A 134 -3.56 -13.39 -1.37
CA TYR A 134 -4.05 -12.01 -1.21
C TYR A 134 -5.56 -11.86 -1.39
N PHE A 135 -6.22 -12.82 -2.01
CA PHE A 135 -7.61 -12.64 -2.49
C PHE A 135 -8.57 -13.75 -2.07
N PHE A 136 -8.10 -14.71 -1.28
CA PHE A 136 -8.90 -15.85 -0.81
C PHE A 136 -8.73 -16.12 0.69
#